data_ae1c385180c7ddee1696144ca9840303
#
_entry.id   ae1c385180c7ddee1696144ca9840303
#
_cell.length_a   1.000
_cell.length_b   1.000
_cell.length_c   1.000
_cell.angle_alpha   90.00
_cell.angle_beta   90.00
_cell.angle_gamma   90.00
#
_symmetry.space_group_name_H-M   'P 1'
#
loop_
_entity.id
_entity.type
_entity.pdbx_description
1 polymer ?
#
loop_
_entity_poly.entity_id
_entity_poly.type
_entity_poly.pdbx_seq_one_letter_code
_entity_poly.pdbx_strand_id
1 'polypeptide(L)'
;MNNPKPIQRLPQDTARKIAAGEVIDRPAAIVRELMDNAIDANAKFVTVEIEEGGIAIIRVRDDGFGMTKDDLAACVYPHATSKIVTDQDLLELNTLGFRGEALASIAAVSRLEITSIRQGEIAHKLEAFGTSEHKVAPTQWNKGTVVESSQLFENFPARRVFLKKPQAEAKLCKQSFIEKAMAWTAVGFKFIQDGKVKFDFQPDETKAERFVHALELDEPVSFFHEVSVQDKQQGFEFTLVLGDAEIRRSDKRNIYIFVNGRRIWEYGLIQAIEYGGQGYFPNGTYPVAALFLNVDSKLVDFNIHPAKKEVRFKDLSPIHHAISSAVRNFYKDSSIAELVKGAAELSDEAPSFSEADEDFFRKPEKNAFQSGFSEKPARSFSDNFQAYSGHALQTHYSEKTYKPYEPPKSSYSARQFMSETENSVLNAVSVEENEPEYEETSFRYYGTALGVFLLVEMNSSLYFIDQHAAHERILFNQFMKSIGSKQKLLFPYLIETESEAADEYLESIKDELEKAGFELKNSGGGTWQIESVCTKWSGTEEDLKKDLLEKRIAPNELIRSIVARASCRAAVKDGTVLDSKTAESLAREALQLDDKHCPHGRPILTAISKEQFFNMVRRTE
;
A
#
# COMPACT_ATOMS: atom_id res chain seq x y z
N MET A 1 29.59 28.07 -35.06
CA MET A 1 30.03 27.95 -33.66
C MET A 1 29.20 28.94 -32.85
N ASN A 2 28.26 28.47 -32.00
CA ASN A 2 27.50 29.36 -31.13
C ASN A 2 28.43 29.85 -30.02
N ASN A 3 28.77 31.11 -30.02
CA ASN A 3 29.46 31.72 -28.88
C ASN A 3 28.54 31.63 -27.65
N PRO A 4 29.00 31.13 -26.50
CA PRO A 4 28.20 31.08 -25.29
C PRO A 4 27.78 32.50 -24.89
N LYS A 5 26.49 32.68 -24.63
CA LYS A 5 25.97 33.98 -24.17
C LYS A 5 26.51 34.24 -22.75
N PRO A 6 26.90 35.48 -22.43
CA PRO A 6 27.34 35.82 -21.08
C PRO A 6 26.19 35.63 -20.07
N ILE A 7 26.54 35.26 -18.84
CA ILE A 7 25.60 35.16 -17.73
C ILE A 7 25.04 36.56 -17.41
N GLN A 8 23.71 36.70 -17.45
CA GLN A 8 23.00 37.94 -17.11
C GLN A 8 21.93 37.69 -16.06
N ARG A 9 21.67 38.69 -15.22
CA ARG A 9 20.52 38.64 -14.32
C ARG A 9 19.23 38.71 -15.15
N LEU A 10 18.31 37.78 -14.88
CA LEU A 10 16.99 37.83 -15.50
C LEU A 10 16.21 39.08 -15.04
N PRO A 11 15.39 39.67 -15.91
CA PRO A 11 14.39 40.66 -15.48
C PRO A 11 13.53 40.09 -14.36
N GLN A 12 13.16 40.92 -13.37
CA GLN A 12 12.38 40.46 -12.21
C GLN A 12 11.09 39.74 -12.61
N ASP A 13 10.39 40.22 -13.63
CA ASP A 13 9.17 39.60 -14.13
C ASP A 13 9.41 38.20 -14.71
N THR A 14 10.51 38.02 -15.43
CA THR A 14 10.88 36.71 -15.98
C THR A 14 11.28 35.74 -14.87
N ALA A 15 12.04 36.21 -13.87
CA ALA A 15 12.43 35.40 -12.73
C ALA A 15 11.18 34.99 -11.90
N ARG A 16 10.25 35.92 -11.63
CA ARG A 16 8.97 35.63 -10.95
C ARG A 16 8.16 34.58 -11.70
N LYS A 17 8.07 34.71 -13.01
CA LYS A 17 7.35 33.77 -13.86
C LYS A 17 7.95 32.38 -13.81
N ILE A 18 9.27 32.25 -13.84
CA ILE A 18 9.95 30.96 -13.76
C ILE A 18 9.67 30.32 -12.39
N ALA A 19 9.90 31.05 -11.28
CA ALA A 19 9.66 30.59 -9.94
C ALA A 19 8.19 30.21 -9.70
N ALA A 20 7.24 31.04 -10.16
CA ALA A 20 5.82 30.73 -10.05
C ALA A 20 5.46 29.41 -10.73
N GLY A 21 6.13 29.11 -11.80
CA GLY A 21 5.87 27.88 -12.50
C GLY A 21 6.49 26.65 -11.90
N GLU A 22 7.45 26.76 -11.01
CA GLU A 22 7.94 25.63 -10.20
C GLU A 22 6.96 25.28 -9.09
N VAL A 23 6.18 26.27 -8.62
CA VAL A 23 5.16 26.09 -7.57
C VAL A 23 3.83 25.64 -8.15
N ILE A 24 3.37 26.28 -9.26
CA ILE A 24 2.11 26.00 -9.92
C ILE A 24 2.36 25.40 -11.29
N ASP A 25 2.30 24.08 -11.38
CA ASP A 25 2.49 23.31 -12.61
C ASP A 25 1.17 22.94 -13.30
N ARG A 26 0.07 22.90 -12.54
CA ARG A 26 -1.27 22.49 -13.00
C ARG A 26 -2.40 22.97 -12.09
N PRO A 27 -3.69 22.83 -12.53
CA PRO A 27 -4.87 23.20 -11.72
C PRO A 27 -4.90 22.58 -10.32
N ALA A 28 -4.56 21.31 -10.19
CA ALA A 28 -4.55 20.60 -8.91
C ALA A 28 -3.60 21.20 -7.87
N ALA A 29 -2.50 21.85 -8.30
CA ALA A 29 -1.60 22.55 -7.38
C ALA A 29 -2.30 23.78 -6.77
N ILE A 30 -3.08 24.53 -7.57
CA ILE A 30 -3.87 25.67 -7.08
C ILE A 30 -4.91 25.20 -6.06
N VAL A 31 -5.67 24.16 -6.38
CA VAL A 31 -6.67 23.58 -5.44
C VAL A 31 -5.99 23.22 -4.12
N ARG A 32 -4.86 22.54 -4.14
CA ARG A 32 -4.12 22.16 -2.93
C ARG A 32 -3.70 23.36 -2.09
N GLU A 33 -3.03 24.35 -2.69
CA GLU A 33 -2.53 25.52 -1.97
C GLU A 33 -3.67 26.38 -1.40
N LEU A 34 -4.78 26.54 -2.13
CA LEU A 34 -5.92 27.30 -1.65
C LEU A 34 -6.67 26.59 -0.52
N MET A 35 -6.80 25.27 -0.58
CA MET A 35 -7.36 24.49 0.54
C MET A 35 -6.45 24.55 1.78
N ASP A 36 -5.12 24.49 1.61
CA ASP A 36 -4.18 24.66 2.71
C ASP A 36 -4.34 26.04 3.38
N ASN A 37 -4.51 27.09 2.60
CA ASN A 37 -4.76 28.44 3.12
C ASN A 37 -6.11 28.56 3.86
N ALA A 38 -7.15 27.91 3.36
CA ALA A 38 -8.46 27.89 4.01
C ALA A 38 -8.41 27.17 5.39
N ILE A 39 -7.71 26.03 5.45
CA ILE A 39 -7.52 25.29 6.70
C ILE A 39 -6.68 26.11 7.69
N ASP A 40 -5.57 26.70 7.24
CA ASP A 40 -4.73 27.58 8.06
C ASP A 40 -5.49 28.83 8.54
N ALA A 41 -6.52 29.26 7.81
CA ALA A 41 -7.45 30.32 8.22
C ALA A 41 -8.53 29.85 9.22
N ASN A 42 -8.41 28.62 9.75
CA ASN A 42 -9.34 28.00 10.70
C ASN A 42 -10.78 27.93 10.19
N ALA A 43 -10.95 27.68 8.89
CA ALA A 43 -12.25 27.47 8.27
C ALA A 43 -12.96 26.24 8.82
N LYS A 44 -14.27 26.32 8.94
CA LYS A 44 -15.14 25.17 9.28
C LYS A 44 -15.77 24.57 8.05
N PHE A 45 -15.92 25.36 6.99
CA PHE A 45 -16.45 24.93 5.70
C PHE A 45 -15.61 25.48 4.57
N VAL A 46 -15.21 24.58 3.64
CA VAL A 46 -14.46 24.92 2.44
C VAL A 46 -15.18 24.38 1.22
N THR A 47 -15.49 25.25 0.26
CA THR A 47 -16.09 24.88 -1.02
C THR A 47 -15.06 25.07 -2.13
N VAL A 48 -14.81 24.04 -2.92
CA VAL A 48 -13.96 24.07 -4.11
C VAL A 48 -14.83 23.87 -5.33
N GLU A 49 -14.78 24.82 -6.25
CA GLU A 49 -15.49 24.77 -7.54
C GLU A 49 -14.49 24.85 -8.67
N ILE A 50 -14.63 23.96 -9.67
CA ILE A 50 -13.79 23.94 -10.87
C ILE A 50 -14.65 23.90 -12.12
N GLU A 51 -14.19 24.58 -13.17
CA GLU A 51 -14.76 24.51 -14.52
C GLU A 51 -13.67 24.14 -15.52
N GLU A 52 -14.04 23.32 -16.52
CA GLU A 52 -13.11 22.79 -17.52
C GLU A 52 -11.83 22.17 -16.91
N GLY A 53 -12.00 21.38 -15.84
CA GLY A 53 -10.87 20.76 -15.15
C GLY A 53 -10.01 21.73 -14.34
N GLY A 54 -10.49 22.93 -14.05
CA GLY A 54 -9.77 24.00 -13.36
C GLY A 54 -8.89 24.83 -14.31
N ILE A 55 -8.99 24.61 -15.61
CA ILE A 55 -8.27 25.42 -16.61
C ILE A 55 -8.98 26.77 -16.81
N ALA A 56 -10.31 26.75 -16.88
CA ALA A 56 -11.12 27.96 -17.02
C ALA A 56 -11.26 28.68 -15.69
N ILE A 57 -11.76 27.99 -14.66
CA ILE A 57 -12.01 28.59 -13.33
C ILE A 57 -11.65 27.57 -12.24
N ILE A 58 -10.97 28.04 -11.20
CA ILE A 58 -10.87 27.42 -9.88
C ILE A 58 -11.33 28.47 -8.86
N ARG A 59 -12.35 28.13 -8.09
CA ARG A 59 -12.86 28.98 -7.02
C ARG A 59 -12.85 28.23 -5.71
N VAL A 60 -12.15 28.76 -4.71
CA VAL A 60 -12.15 28.22 -3.35
C VAL A 60 -12.74 29.25 -2.41
N ARG A 61 -13.76 28.84 -1.66
CA ARG A 61 -14.47 29.65 -0.69
C ARG A 61 -14.35 29.02 0.68
N ASP A 62 -13.98 29.81 1.66
CA ASP A 62 -13.88 29.41 3.07
C ASP A 62 -14.67 30.39 3.97
N ASP A 63 -14.95 29.94 5.19
CA ASP A 63 -15.58 30.75 6.25
C ASP A 63 -14.58 31.06 7.38
N GLY A 64 -13.29 31.05 7.09
CA GLY A 64 -12.21 31.33 8.02
C GLY A 64 -12.18 32.79 8.52
N PHE A 65 -11.08 33.15 9.21
CA PHE A 65 -10.98 34.48 9.83
C PHE A 65 -10.74 35.65 8.84
N GLY A 66 -10.52 35.36 7.56
CA GLY A 66 -10.35 36.36 6.51
C GLY A 66 -9.09 37.22 6.63
N MET A 67 -8.97 38.25 5.78
CA MET A 67 -7.83 39.15 5.69
C MET A 67 -8.27 40.61 5.89
N THR A 68 -7.40 41.42 6.51
CA THR A 68 -7.54 42.88 6.52
C THR A 68 -7.28 43.46 5.13
N LYS A 69 -7.61 44.74 4.90
CA LYS A 69 -7.27 45.40 3.64
C LYS A 69 -5.77 45.36 3.34
N ASP A 70 -4.94 45.58 4.36
CA ASP A 70 -3.48 45.63 4.21
C ASP A 70 -2.88 44.25 3.96
N ASP A 71 -3.37 43.20 4.67
CA ASP A 71 -3.01 41.79 4.41
C ASP A 71 -3.40 41.39 2.99
N LEU A 72 -4.60 41.78 2.54
CA LEU A 72 -5.08 41.48 1.19
C LEU A 72 -4.23 42.17 0.13
N ALA A 73 -3.80 43.42 0.35
CA ALA A 73 -2.88 44.11 -0.56
C ALA A 73 -1.47 43.45 -0.58
N ALA A 74 -1.04 42.91 0.54
CA ALA A 74 0.28 42.31 0.67
C ALA A 74 0.36 40.83 0.15
N CYS A 75 -0.75 40.10 0.19
CA CYS A 75 -0.76 38.64 -0.01
C CYS A 75 -0.31 38.16 -1.40
N VAL A 76 -0.30 39.03 -2.41
CA VAL A 76 0.17 38.74 -3.79
C VAL A 76 1.63 39.10 -4.05
N TYR A 77 2.34 39.61 -3.04
CA TYR A 77 3.79 39.82 -3.13
C TYR A 77 4.53 38.54 -2.77
N PRO A 78 5.63 38.23 -3.45
CA PRO A 78 6.49 37.10 -3.07
C PRO A 78 7.03 37.28 -1.65
N HIS A 79 7.13 36.17 -0.92
CA HIS A 79 7.65 36.13 0.45
C HIS A 79 6.81 36.90 1.49
N ALA A 80 5.56 37.26 1.15
CA ALA A 80 4.62 37.85 2.10
C ALA A 80 3.83 36.75 2.80
N THR A 81 4.03 36.58 4.10
CA THR A 81 3.36 35.56 4.91
C THR A 81 3.13 36.07 6.34
N SER A 82 2.02 35.69 6.93
CA SER A 82 1.71 35.91 8.35
C SER A 82 2.07 34.69 9.22
N LYS A 83 2.59 33.62 8.61
CA LYS A 83 2.72 32.30 9.26
C LYS A 83 4.10 32.05 9.87
N ILE A 84 5.13 32.74 9.40
CA ILE A 84 6.51 32.66 9.90
C ILE A 84 7.08 34.09 9.95
N VAL A 85 7.82 34.41 11.00
CA VAL A 85 8.51 35.69 11.18
C VAL A 85 9.99 35.47 11.50
N THR A 86 10.32 34.36 12.16
CA THR A 86 11.67 34.05 12.63
C THR A 86 12.17 32.71 12.07
N ASP A 87 13.49 32.52 12.10
CA ASP A 87 14.11 31.22 11.74
C ASP A 87 13.65 30.09 12.67
N GLN A 88 13.24 30.40 13.89
CA GLN A 88 12.72 29.42 14.82
C GLN A 88 11.33 28.90 14.42
N ASP A 89 10.50 29.75 13.80
CA ASP A 89 9.19 29.35 13.29
C ASP A 89 9.32 28.33 12.15
N LEU A 90 10.48 28.33 11.43
CA LEU A 90 10.79 27.32 10.40
C LEU A 90 11.05 25.93 10.99
N LEU A 91 11.52 25.87 12.23
CA LEU A 91 11.79 24.60 12.94
C LEU A 91 10.52 24.05 13.61
N GLU A 92 9.53 24.91 13.89
CA GLU A 92 8.31 24.57 14.61
C GLU A 92 7.06 24.79 13.73
N LEU A 93 7.13 24.31 12.47
CA LEU A 93 6.03 24.51 11.49
C LEU A 93 4.75 23.79 11.90
N ASN A 94 3.75 24.54 12.33
CA ASN A 94 2.40 24.06 12.66
C ASN A 94 1.36 24.39 11.57
N THR A 95 1.77 25.05 10.48
CA THR A 95 0.88 25.45 9.37
C THR A 95 1.16 24.63 8.11
N LEU A 96 0.16 24.45 7.27
CA LEU A 96 0.29 23.73 6.00
C LEU A 96 1.07 24.55 4.96
N GLY A 97 0.86 25.88 4.92
CA GLY A 97 1.59 26.82 4.09
C GLY A 97 2.49 27.73 4.93
N PHE A 98 3.69 28.07 4.46
CA PHE A 98 4.62 28.94 5.18
C PHE A 98 5.48 29.86 4.28
N ARG A 99 5.66 29.52 3.00
CA ARG A 99 6.62 30.21 2.10
C ARG A 99 6.19 31.60 1.64
N GLY A 100 4.90 31.97 1.76
CA GLY A 100 4.40 33.24 1.25
C GLY A 100 4.48 33.39 -0.28
N GLU A 101 4.46 32.29 -1.01
CA GLU A 101 4.66 32.26 -2.48
C GLU A 101 3.43 31.81 -3.26
N ALA A 102 2.48 31.13 -2.62
CA ALA A 102 1.37 30.47 -3.31
C ALA A 102 0.48 31.47 -4.06
N LEU A 103 -0.06 32.49 -3.39
CA LEU A 103 -0.95 33.50 -4.01
C LEU A 103 -0.19 34.34 -5.04
N ALA A 104 1.05 34.72 -4.76
CA ALA A 104 1.91 35.42 -5.71
C ALA A 104 2.18 34.60 -6.97
N SER A 105 2.42 33.28 -6.82
CA SER A 105 2.62 32.36 -7.94
C SER A 105 1.34 32.16 -8.75
N ILE A 106 0.18 32.03 -8.10
CA ILE A 106 -1.12 31.94 -8.80
C ILE A 106 -1.39 33.22 -9.59
N ALA A 107 -1.18 34.40 -8.99
CA ALA A 107 -1.37 35.70 -9.67
C ALA A 107 -0.45 35.86 -10.90
N ALA A 108 0.78 35.30 -10.83
CA ALA A 108 1.74 35.38 -11.94
C ALA A 108 1.32 34.53 -13.15
N VAL A 109 0.57 33.44 -12.95
CA VAL A 109 0.22 32.46 -14.01
C VAL A 109 -1.27 32.45 -14.37
N SER A 110 -2.12 33.21 -13.66
CA SER A 110 -3.57 33.29 -13.89
C SER A 110 -4.10 34.68 -13.56
N ARG A 111 -5.36 34.92 -13.89
CA ARG A 111 -6.12 36.07 -13.35
C ARG A 111 -6.64 35.67 -11.97
N LEU A 112 -6.18 36.36 -10.93
CA LEU A 112 -6.50 36.10 -9.54
C LEU A 112 -7.42 37.15 -8.98
N GLU A 113 -8.56 36.74 -8.43
CA GLU A 113 -9.50 37.61 -7.71
C GLU A 113 -9.66 37.08 -6.28
N ILE A 114 -9.49 37.93 -5.28
CA ILE A 114 -9.65 37.57 -3.87
C ILE A 114 -10.64 38.53 -3.22
N THR A 115 -11.71 37.98 -2.67
CA THR A 115 -12.66 38.73 -1.85
C THR A 115 -12.55 38.23 -0.42
N SER A 116 -12.29 39.14 0.53
CA SER A 116 -12.10 38.76 1.93
C SER A 116 -12.65 39.79 2.88
N ILE A 117 -13.06 39.31 4.05
CA ILE A 117 -13.50 40.15 5.17
C ILE A 117 -12.95 39.61 6.48
N ARG A 118 -12.33 40.46 7.27
CA ARG A 118 -12.03 40.18 8.68
C ARG A 118 -13.17 40.65 9.56
N GLN A 119 -13.50 39.90 10.59
CA GLN A 119 -14.60 40.21 11.49
C GLN A 119 -14.48 41.65 12.06
N GLY A 120 -15.52 42.44 11.90
CA GLY A 120 -15.56 43.83 12.36
C GLY A 120 -15.01 44.85 11.34
N GLU A 121 -14.59 44.42 10.16
CA GLU A 121 -14.07 45.29 9.10
C GLU A 121 -15.02 45.33 7.88
N ILE A 122 -14.67 46.14 6.89
CA ILE A 122 -15.36 46.21 5.59
C ILE A 122 -14.68 45.17 4.66
N ALA A 123 -15.50 44.46 3.88
CA ALA A 123 -14.99 43.54 2.89
C ALA A 123 -14.25 44.27 1.75
N HIS A 124 -13.16 43.66 1.30
CA HIS A 124 -12.37 44.17 0.18
C HIS A 124 -12.18 43.09 -0.89
N LYS A 125 -12.10 43.54 -2.14
CA LYS A 125 -11.77 42.71 -3.30
C LYS A 125 -10.43 43.15 -3.87
N LEU A 126 -9.54 42.17 -4.11
CA LEU A 126 -8.29 42.34 -4.83
C LEU A 126 -8.44 41.71 -6.21
N GLU A 127 -7.93 42.39 -7.24
CA GLU A 127 -7.77 41.86 -8.59
C GLU A 127 -6.30 41.97 -9.01
N ALA A 128 -5.69 40.85 -9.42
CA ALA A 128 -4.32 40.78 -9.88
C ALA A 128 -4.22 39.93 -11.15
N PHE A 129 -3.38 40.37 -12.10
CA PHE A 129 -3.11 39.61 -13.32
C PHE A 129 -1.66 39.75 -13.74
N GLY A 130 -0.93 38.62 -13.73
CA GLY A 130 0.49 38.60 -14.04
C GLY A 130 1.30 39.39 -12.99
N THR A 131 2.23 40.21 -13.47
CA THR A 131 3.09 41.05 -12.62
C THR A 131 2.64 42.51 -12.56
N SER A 132 1.45 42.80 -13.08
CA SER A 132 0.86 44.15 -13.12
C SER A 132 0.49 44.64 -11.72
N GLU A 133 0.27 45.98 -11.58
CA GLU A 133 -0.27 46.55 -10.36
C GLU A 133 -1.63 45.92 -10.05
N HIS A 134 -1.82 45.48 -8.81
CA HIS A 134 -3.08 44.97 -8.32
C HIS A 134 -3.94 46.10 -7.74
N LYS A 135 -5.26 45.92 -7.83
CA LYS A 135 -6.24 46.88 -7.31
C LYS A 135 -6.99 46.28 -6.14
N VAL A 136 -7.09 47.02 -5.06
CA VAL A 136 -7.91 46.67 -3.90
C VAL A 136 -9.04 47.69 -3.78
N ALA A 137 -10.28 47.21 -3.76
CA ALA A 137 -11.49 48.04 -3.66
C ALA A 137 -12.45 47.48 -2.61
N PRO A 138 -13.22 48.33 -1.92
CA PRO A 138 -14.28 47.89 -1.04
C PRO A 138 -15.33 47.09 -1.81
N THR A 139 -15.90 46.06 -1.16
CA THR A 139 -16.94 45.22 -1.74
C THR A 139 -17.92 44.76 -0.65
N GLN A 140 -18.92 43.97 -1.03
CA GLN A 140 -19.83 43.32 -0.08
C GLN A 140 -19.50 41.83 0.01
N TRP A 141 -19.24 41.39 1.22
CA TRP A 141 -19.02 39.97 1.56
C TRP A 141 -19.42 39.74 3.01
N ASN A 142 -19.82 38.53 3.36
CA ASN A 142 -20.39 38.27 4.69
C ASN A 142 -19.40 37.65 5.67
N LYS A 143 -18.54 36.70 5.22
CA LYS A 143 -17.62 35.93 6.09
C LYS A 143 -16.54 35.26 5.28
N GLY A 144 -15.31 35.19 5.82
CA GLY A 144 -14.20 34.41 5.29
C GLY A 144 -13.62 34.96 4.00
N THR A 145 -13.13 34.07 3.15
CA THR A 145 -12.44 34.43 1.91
C THR A 145 -12.99 33.65 0.71
N VAL A 146 -13.01 34.30 -0.45
CA VAL A 146 -13.20 33.66 -1.76
C VAL A 146 -11.98 33.96 -2.61
N VAL A 147 -11.32 32.94 -3.11
CA VAL A 147 -10.22 33.06 -4.06
C VAL A 147 -10.66 32.44 -5.37
N GLU A 148 -10.60 33.20 -6.44
CA GLU A 148 -10.89 32.75 -7.81
C GLU A 148 -9.66 32.93 -8.67
N SER A 149 -9.23 31.82 -9.30
CA SER A 149 -8.19 31.79 -10.32
C SER A 149 -8.83 31.44 -11.66
N SER A 150 -8.67 32.28 -12.64
CA SER A 150 -9.20 32.06 -14.00
C SER A 150 -8.12 32.26 -15.05
N GLN A 151 -8.38 31.79 -16.28
CA GLN A 151 -7.46 31.94 -17.40
C GLN A 151 -6.05 31.40 -17.14
N LEU A 152 -5.96 30.22 -16.56
CA LEU A 152 -4.70 29.60 -16.17
C LEU A 152 -3.76 29.42 -17.38
N PHE A 153 -2.51 29.90 -17.23
CA PHE A 153 -1.45 29.86 -18.25
C PHE A 153 -1.78 30.58 -19.56
N GLU A 154 -2.73 31.50 -19.60
CA GLU A 154 -3.01 32.29 -20.80
C GLU A 154 -1.80 33.15 -21.20
N ASN A 155 -1.09 33.68 -20.20
CA ASN A 155 0.17 34.40 -20.37
C ASN A 155 1.43 33.50 -20.50
N PHE A 156 1.24 32.16 -20.57
CA PHE A 156 2.27 31.14 -20.68
C PHE A 156 1.93 30.05 -21.71
N PRO A 157 1.86 30.36 -23.00
CA PRO A 157 1.43 29.39 -24.03
C PRO A 157 2.22 28.08 -24.00
N ALA A 158 3.53 28.14 -23.75
CA ALA A 158 4.39 26.96 -23.69
C ALA A 158 3.95 25.99 -22.57
N ARG A 159 3.50 26.49 -21.39
CA ARG A 159 3.00 25.63 -20.31
C ARG A 159 1.60 25.13 -20.55
N ARG A 160 0.75 25.96 -21.16
CA ARG A 160 -0.63 25.56 -21.47
C ARG A 160 -0.69 24.32 -22.36
N VAL A 161 0.29 24.13 -23.25
CA VAL A 161 0.40 22.94 -24.13
C VAL A 161 0.66 21.66 -23.34
N PHE A 162 1.29 21.75 -22.16
CA PHE A 162 1.56 20.58 -21.30
C PHE A 162 0.40 20.19 -20.39
N LEU A 163 -0.65 20.99 -20.32
CA LEU A 163 -1.87 20.60 -19.60
C LEU A 163 -2.53 19.41 -20.32
N LYS A 164 -3.04 18.49 -19.54
CA LYS A 164 -3.83 17.38 -20.07
C LYS A 164 -5.22 17.87 -20.50
N LYS A 165 -6.01 16.98 -21.08
CA LYS A 165 -7.42 17.25 -21.40
C LYS A 165 -8.17 17.64 -20.12
N PRO A 166 -9.19 18.53 -20.18
CA PRO A 166 -9.95 19.01 -19.01
C PRO A 166 -10.42 17.91 -18.08
N GLN A 167 -10.89 16.78 -18.63
CA GLN A 167 -11.33 15.62 -17.83
C GLN A 167 -10.20 14.98 -17.01
N ALA A 168 -8.97 14.97 -17.54
CA ALA A 168 -7.81 14.41 -16.83
C ALA A 168 -7.31 15.38 -15.75
N GLU A 169 -7.33 16.70 -16.00
CA GLU A 169 -7.01 17.71 -14.98
C GLU A 169 -8.09 17.73 -13.88
N ALA A 170 -9.38 17.57 -14.22
CA ALA A 170 -10.46 17.44 -13.24
C ALA A 170 -10.24 16.27 -12.27
N LYS A 171 -9.76 15.11 -12.77
CA LYS A 171 -9.40 13.96 -11.92
C LYS A 171 -8.29 14.30 -10.94
N LEU A 172 -7.29 15.05 -11.36
CA LEU A 172 -6.18 15.47 -10.48
C LEU A 172 -6.65 16.48 -9.43
N CYS A 173 -7.53 17.41 -9.80
CA CYS A 173 -8.17 18.35 -8.86
C CYS A 173 -9.03 17.59 -7.84
N LYS A 174 -9.89 16.66 -8.30
CA LYS A 174 -10.67 15.75 -7.43
C LYS A 174 -9.78 15.01 -6.47
N GLN A 175 -8.67 14.42 -6.93
CA GLN A 175 -7.73 13.68 -6.09
C GLN A 175 -7.11 14.57 -5.01
N SER A 176 -6.64 15.78 -5.37
CA SER A 176 -6.09 16.74 -4.39
C SER A 176 -7.12 17.15 -3.35
N PHE A 177 -8.38 17.37 -3.78
CA PHE A 177 -9.50 17.69 -2.88
C PHE A 177 -9.76 16.53 -1.90
N ILE A 178 -9.90 15.30 -2.40
CA ILE A 178 -10.17 14.11 -1.60
C ILE A 178 -9.07 13.89 -0.55
N GLU A 179 -7.80 13.94 -0.95
CA GLU A 179 -6.65 13.75 -0.06
C GLU A 179 -6.65 14.78 1.08
N LYS A 180 -7.01 16.02 0.78
CA LYS A 180 -7.10 17.07 1.80
C LYS A 180 -8.32 16.88 2.71
N ALA A 181 -9.49 16.58 2.15
CA ALA A 181 -10.71 16.35 2.90
C ALA A 181 -10.62 15.16 3.86
N MET A 182 -9.94 14.08 3.45
CA MET A 182 -9.67 12.94 4.33
C MET A 182 -8.81 13.29 5.55
N ALA A 183 -7.81 14.15 5.37
CA ALA A 183 -6.90 14.52 6.45
C ALA A 183 -7.56 15.39 7.54
N TRP A 184 -8.63 16.13 7.20
CA TRP A 184 -9.22 17.17 8.06
C TRP A 184 -10.72 16.96 8.26
N THR A 185 -11.07 15.93 9.03
CA THR A 185 -12.48 15.53 9.27
C THR A 185 -13.29 16.56 10.05
N ALA A 186 -12.64 17.41 10.85
CA ALA A 186 -13.30 18.51 11.57
C ALA A 186 -13.77 19.66 10.67
N VAL A 187 -13.44 19.61 9.36
CA VAL A 187 -13.82 20.61 8.37
C VAL A 187 -14.80 19.99 7.39
N GLY A 188 -15.90 20.71 7.11
CA GLY A 188 -16.82 20.37 6.03
C GLY A 188 -16.24 20.77 4.68
N PHE A 189 -16.29 19.87 3.70
CA PHE A 189 -15.72 20.11 2.37
C PHE A 189 -16.74 19.82 1.28
N LYS A 190 -16.90 20.76 0.36
CA LYS A 190 -17.76 20.61 -0.81
C LYS A 190 -16.98 20.75 -2.10
N PHE A 191 -17.15 19.80 -3.02
CA PHE A 191 -16.53 19.84 -4.34
C PHE A 191 -17.57 19.93 -5.44
N ILE A 192 -17.46 20.98 -6.26
CA ILE A 192 -18.35 21.28 -7.38
C ILE A 192 -17.52 21.23 -8.65
N GLN A 193 -17.95 20.42 -9.60
CA GLN A 193 -17.33 20.31 -10.91
C GLN A 193 -18.35 20.62 -12.00
N ASP A 194 -18.06 21.61 -12.84
CA ASP A 194 -18.91 22.05 -13.96
C ASP A 194 -20.37 22.25 -13.51
N GLY A 195 -20.57 22.96 -12.38
CA GLY A 195 -21.84 23.25 -11.76
C GLY A 195 -22.53 22.09 -11.02
N LYS A 196 -21.91 20.88 -10.97
CA LYS A 196 -22.47 19.70 -10.31
C LYS A 196 -21.71 19.40 -9.03
N VAL A 197 -22.44 19.24 -7.91
CA VAL A 197 -21.86 18.77 -6.66
C VAL A 197 -21.42 17.32 -6.83
N LYS A 198 -20.15 17.04 -6.56
CA LYS A 198 -19.56 15.71 -6.59
C LYS A 198 -19.35 15.14 -5.19
N PHE A 199 -18.93 15.99 -4.25
CA PHE A 199 -18.77 15.65 -2.84
C PHE A 199 -19.34 16.74 -1.95
N ASP A 200 -19.91 16.35 -0.82
CA ASP A 200 -20.41 17.23 0.22
C ASP A 200 -20.18 16.58 1.58
N PHE A 201 -18.95 16.70 2.10
CA PHE A 201 -18.51 16.13 3.37
C PHE A 201 -18.92 17.06 4.51
N GLN A 202 -19.59 16.52 5.51
CA GLN A 202 -19.97 17.27 6.68
C GLN A 202 -18.82 17.35 7.69
N PRO A 203 -18.74 18.41 8.51
CA PRO A 203 -17.77 18.44 9.60
C PRO A 203 -18.09 17.36 10.62
N ASP A 204 -17.08 16.96 11.39
CA ASP A 204 -17.18 16.00 12.49
C ASP A 204 -17.56 14.55 12.10
N GLU A 205 -17.47 14.18 10.81
CA GLU A 205 -17.42 12.78 10.41
C GLU A 205 -16.23 12.07 11.07
N THR A 206 -16.39 10.81 11.45
CA THR A 206 -15.26 9.97 11.88
C THR A 206 -14.24 9.81 10.73
N LYS A 207 -13.01 9.44 11.05
CA LYS A 207 -12.00 9.18 10.01
C LYS A 207 -12.41 8.02 9.10
N ALA A 208 -13.06 7.00 9.66
CA ALA A 208 -13.58 5.86 8.91
C ALA A 208 -14.70 6.29 7.94
N GLU A 209 -15.70 7.04 8.41
CA GLU A 209 -16.77 7.56 7.54
C GLU A 209 -16.21 8.42 6.42
N ARG A 210 -15.35 9.39 6.74
CA ARG A 210 -14.73 10.26 5.76
C ARG A 210 -13.89 9.47 4.75
N PHE A 211 -13.15 8.47 5.18
CA PHE A 211 -12.34 7.61 4.33
C PHE A 211 -13.18 6.82 3.33
N VAL A 212 -14.25 6.16 3.79
CA VAL A 212 -15.16 5.40 2.93
C VAL A 212 -15.87 6.31 1.92
N HIS A 213 -16.43 7.43 2.38
CA HIS A 213 -17.13 8.39 1.53
C HIS A 213 -16.19 9.03 0.50
N ALA A 214 -14.97 9.42 0.90
CA ALA A 214 -14.00 10.08 0.03
C ALA A 214 -13.49 9.17 -1.09
N LEU A 215 -13.33 7.89 -0.82
CA LEU A 215 -12.91 6.90 -1.82
C LEU A 215 -14.07 6.28 -2.60
N GLU A 216 -15.31 6.67 -2.28
CA GLU A 216 -16.52 6.10 -2.90
C GLU A 216 -16.49 4.56 -2.86
N LEU A 217 -16.13 4.00 -1.66
CA LEU A 217 -16.05 2.55 -1.48
C LEU A 217 -17.46 1.94 -1.44
N ASP A 218 -17.61 0.78 -2.06
CA ASP A 218 -18.89 0.05 -2.07
C ASP A 218 -19.16 -0.63 -0.71
N GLU A 219 -18.11 -0.87 0.07
CA GLU A 219 -18.19 -1.53 1.37
C GLU A 219 -18.77 -0.57 2.44
N PRO A 220 -19.69 -1.05 3.30
CA PRO A 220 -20.25 -0.25 4.39
C PRO A 220 -19.20 0.27 5.38
N VAL A 221 -19.43 1.42 5.98
CA VAL A 221 -18.54 2.03 6.99
C VAL A 221 -18.30 1.09 8.18
N SER A 222 -19.28 0.25 8.53
CA SER A 222 -19.19 -0.70 9.64
C SER A 222 -18.08 -1.75 9.50
N PHE A 223 -17.53 -1.93 8.29
CA PHE A 223 -16.37 -2.80 8.03
C PHE A 223 -15.03 -2.08 8.17
N PHE A 224 -15.04 -0.81 8.57
CA PHE A 224 -13.82 0.00 8.77
C PHE A 224 -13.72 0.44 10.22
N HIS A 225 -12.58 0.17 10.84
CA HIS A 225 -12.36 0.37 12.27
C HIS A 225 -11.25 1.38 12.52
N GLU A 226 -11.43 2.18 13.57
CA GLU A 226 -10.41 3.15 13.99
C GLU A 226 -9.61 2.60 15.16
N VAL A 227 -8.29 2.53 14.98
CA VAL A 227 -7.35 2.13 16.03
C VAL A 227 -6.44 3.31 16.33
N SER A 228 -6.53 3.86 17.54
CA SER A 228 -5.74 5.02 17.96
C SER A 228 -4.66 4.61 18.96
N VAL A 229 -3.46 5.13 18.77
CA VAL A 229 -2.29 4.92 19.63
C VAL A 229 -1.65 6.29 19.90
N GLN A 230 -1.29 6.52 21.16
CA GLN A 230 -0.57 7.72 21.57
C GLN A 230 0.67 7.34 22.35
N ASP A 231 1.84 7.82 21.91
CA ASP A 231 3.10 7.71 22.63
C ASP A 231 3.71 9.10 22.86
N LYS A 232 3.37 9.67 24.03
CA LYS A 232 3.85 11.00 24.43
C LYS A 232 5.37 11.05 24.68
N GLN A 233 6.00 9.92 25.03
CA GLN A 233 7.43 9.85 25.31
C GLN A 233 8.23 9.90 24.01
N GLN A 234 7.70 9.28 22.97
CA GLN A 234 8.28 9.25 21.63
C GLN A 234 7.83 10.44 20.76
N GLY A 235 6.89 11.26 21.23
CA GLY A 235 6.44 12.47 20.54
C GLY A 235 5.58 12.22 19.30
N PHE A 236 4.81 11.13 19.27
CA PHE A 236 3.86 10.87 18.19
C PHE A 236 2.52 10.28 18.70
N GLU A 237 1.51 10.49 17.89
CA GLU A 237 0.21 9.82 18.02
C GLU A 237 -0.33 9.50 16.62
N PHE A 238 -1.10 8.44 16.51
CA PHE A 238 -1.75 8.14 15.24
C PHE A 238 -3.13 7.48 15.43
N THR A 239 -3.94 7.64 14.39
CA THR A 239 -5.16 6.86 14.18
C THR A 239 -5.01 6.08 12.87
N LEU A 240 -5.22 4.78 12.92
CA LEU A 240 -5.36 3.91 11.76
C LEU A 240 -6.84 3.71 11.46
N VAL A 241 -7.23 3.83 10.21
CA VAL A 241 -8.49 3.28 9.69
C VAL A 241 -8.12 2.00 8.96
N LEU A 242 -8.69 0.88 9.40
CA LEU A 242 -8.40 -0.45 8.85
C LEU A 242 -9.71 -1.09 8.40
N GLY A 243 -9.77 -1.54 7.17
CA GLY A 243 -10.84 -2.42 6.70
C GLY A 243 -10.69 -3.83 7.24
N ASP A 244 -11.79 -4.56 7.38
CA ASP A 244 -11.78 -5.98 7.75
C ASP A 244 -10.91 -6.80 6.79
N ALA A 245 -10.44 -7.97 7.22
CA ALA A 245 -9.52 -8.80 6.43
C ALA A 245 -10.09 -9.25 5.07
N GLU A 246 -11.41 -9.24 4.94
CA GLU A 246 -12.11 -9.53 3.68
C GLU A 246 -12.00 -8.39 2.66
N ILE A 247 -11.82 -7.15 3.13
CA ILE A 247 -11.67 -5.95 2.30
C ILE A 247 -10.21 -5.80 1.88
N ARG A 248 -9.90 -6.36 0.72
CA ARG A 248 -8.54 -6.42 0.20
C ARG A 248 -8.48 -5.96 -1.26
N ARG A 249 -7.32 -5.48 -1.66
CA ARG A 249 -7.04 -5.02 -3.04
C ARG A 249 -5.77 -5.70 -3.55
N SER A 250 -5.67 -5.84 -4.87
CA SER A 250 -4.48 -6.42 -5.54
C SER A 250 -3.29 -5.48 -5.60
N ASP A 251 -3.45 -4.23 -5.17
CA ASP A 251 -2.40 -3.22 -5.14
C ASP A 251 -2.50 -2.32 -3.90
N LYS A 252 -1.47 -1.50 -3.68
CA LYS A 252 -1.30 -0.63 -2.51
C LYS A 252 -1.95 0.75 -2.65
N ARG A 253 -2.71 1.00 -3.71
CA ARG A 253 -3.26 2.34 -3.99
C ARG A 253 -4.27 2.81 -2.95
N ASN A 254 -4.88 1.88 -2.24
CA ASN A 254 -5.85 2.15 -1.18
C ASN A 254 -5.22 2.20 0.23
N ILE A 255 -3.89 2.28 0.33
CA ILE A 255 -3.19 2.61 1.57
C ILE A 255 -2.82 4.08 1.56
N TYR A 256 -3.45 4.85 2.42
CA TYR A 256 -3.27 6.30 2.52
C TYR A 256 -2.46 6.65 3.77
N ILE A 257 -1.41 7.46 3.61
CA ILE A 257 -0.58 7.93 4.72
C ILE A 257 -0.70 9.44 4.83
N PHE A 258 -1.08 9.91 5.99
CA PHE A 258 -1.12 11.34 6.33
C PHE A 258 -0.18 11.60 7.51
N VAL A 259 0.71 12.59 7.37
CA VAL A 259 1.61 13.03 8.42
C VAL A 259 1.37 14.51 8.66
N ASN A 260 0.98 14.89 9.87
CA ASN A 260 0.61 16.27 10.26
C ASN A 260 -0.37 16.92 9.25
N GLY A 261 -1.41 16.15 8.85
CA GLY A 261 -2.46 16.60 7.91
C GLY A 261 -2.02 16.68 6.43
N ARG A 262 -0.85 16.16 6.07
CA ARG A 262 -0.33 16.13 4.69
C ARG A 262 -0.31 14.73 4.14
N ARG A 263 -0.79 14.54 2.92
CA ARG A 263 -0.69 13.27 2.18
C ARG A 263 0.76 13.04 1.79
N ILE A 264 1.36 11.98 2.32
CA ILE A 264 2.76 11.63 2.12
C ILE A 264 2.84 10.25 1.45
N TRP A 265 3.85 10.06 0.62
CA TRP A 265 4.24 8.76 0.10
C TRP A 265 5.53 8.34 0.79
N GLU A 266 5.39 7.65 1.94
CA GLU A 266 6.53 7.14 2.71
C GLU A 266 6.46 5.60 2.75
N TYR A 267 7.44 4.98 2.11
CA TYR A 267 7.45 3.53 1.93
C TYR A 267 7.52 2.77 3.26
N GLY A 268 8.33 3.26 4.21
CA GLY A 268 8.47 2.63 5.52
C GLY A 268 7.16 2.57 6.31
N LEU A 269 6.31 3.60 6.21
CA LEU A 269 4.99 3.61 6.87
C LEU A 269 3.99 2.69 6.17
N ILE A 270 4.02 2.62 4.83
CA ILE A 270 3.22 1.65 4.08
C ILE A 270 3.65 0.23 4.45
N GLN A 271 4.95 -0.03 4.52
CA GLN A 271 5.52 -1.32 4.90
C GLN A 271 5.13 -1.72 6.34
N ALA A 272 5.04 -0.76 7.27
CA ALA A 272 4.59 -1.05 8.64
C ALA A 272 3.15 -1.60 8.67
N ILE A 273 2.23 -1.03 7.87
CA ILE A 273 0.86 -1.51 7.75
C ILE A 273 0.84 -2.90 7.12
N GLU A 274 1.59 -3.12 6.03
CA GLU A 274 1.71 -4.42 5.37
C GLU A 274 2.26 -5.49 6.31
N TYR A 275 3.33 -5.15 7.04
CA TYR A 275 3.99 -6.07 7.96
C TYR A 275 3.08 -6.47 9.13
N GLY A 276 2.31 -5.50 9.65
CA GLY A 276 1.30 -5.79 10.67
C GLY A 276 0.17 -6.68 10.18
N GLY A 277 -0.23 -6.54 8.91
CA GLY A 277 -1.29 -7.34 8.26
C GLY A 277 -0.82 -8.69 7.71
N GLN A 278 0.48 -9.02 7.81
CA GLN A 278 0.99 -10.29 7.30
C GLN A 278 0.33 -11.49 7.99
N GLY A 279 -0.10 -12.47 7.17
CA GLY A 279 -0.79 -13.67 7.64
C GLY A 279 -2.31 -13.55 7.65
N TYR A 280 -2.87 -12.34 7.57
CA TYR A 280 -4.33 -12.12 7.53
C TYR A 280 -4.84 -11.89 6.11
N PHE A 281 -3.96 -11.57 5.18
CA PHE A 281 -4.29 -11.35 3.76
C PHE A 281 -3.63 -12.41 2.87
N PRO A 282 -4.33 -12.90 1.83
CA PRO A 282 -3.72 -13.75 0.80
C PRO A 282 -2.53 -13.06 0.13
N ASN A 283 -1.56 -13.85 -0.34
CA ASN A 283 -0.37 -13.31 -1.02
C ASN A 283 -0.74 -12.45 -2.23
N GLY A 284 -0.10 -11.28 -2.33
CA GLY A 284 -0.36 -10.34 -3.42
C GLY A 284 -1.62 -9.50 -3.21
N THR A 285 -2.23 -9.56 -2.03
CA THR A 285 -3.31 -8.66 -1.66
C THR A 285 -2.92 -7.78 -0.47
N TYR A 286 -3.53 -6.61 -0.38
CA TYR A 286 -3.18 -5.56 0.55
C TYR A 286 -4.43 -5.04 1.26
N PRO A 287 -4.31 -4.59 2.52
CA PRO A 287 -5.42 -3.98 3.23
C PRO A 287 -5.86 -2.66 2.57
N VAL A 288 -7.11 -2.32 2.75
CA VAL A 288 -7.62 -0.96 2.51
C VAL A 288 -7.49 -0.21 3.83
N ALA A 289 -6.61 0.81 3.87
CA ALA A 289 -6.23 1.43 5.13
C ALA A 289 -5.86 2.92 4.98
N ALA A 290 -6.03 3.69 6.05
CA ALA A 290 -5.47 5.02 6.17
C ALA A 290 -4.76 5.20 7.51
N LEU A 291 -3.57 5.81 7.48
CA LEU A 291 -2.82 6.22 8.65
C LEU A 291 -2.85 7.75 8.78
N PHE A 292 -3.30 8.23 9.92
CA PHE A 292 -3.28 9.65 10.31
C PHE A 292 -2.30 9.81 11.46
N LEU A 293 -1.07 10.19 11.12
CA LEU A 293 0.05 10.30 12.05
C LEU A 293 0.32 11.77 12.38
N ASN A 294 0.30 12.11 13.65
CA ASN A 294 0.77 13.38 14.17
C ASN A 294 2.11 13.15 14.88
N VAL A 295 3.11 13.90 14.46
CA VAL A 295 4.49 13.83 14.98
C VAL A 295 4.95 15.22 15.38
N ASP A 296 5.70 15.33 16.48
CA ASP A 296 6.36 16.58 16.86
C ASP A 296 7.20 17.10 15.69
N SER A 297 7.06 18.40 15.37
CA SER A 297 7.77 19.05 14.27
C SER A 297 9.29 18.90 14.35
N LYS A 298 9.85 18.70 15.55
CA LYS A 298 11.30 18.46 15.79
C LYS A 298 11.78 17.08 15.33
N LEU A 299 10.87 16.14 15.10
CA LEU A 299 11.18 14.77 14.69
C LEU A 299 11.00 14.54 13.19
N VAL A 300 10.46 15.54 12.45
CA VAL A 300 10.17 15.41 11.03
C VAL A 300 10.56 16.67 10.26
N ASP A 301 11.11 16.49 9.06
CA ASP A 301 11.42 17.56 8.12
C ASP A 301 10.57 17.42 6.85
N PHE A 302 9.77 18.45 6.57
CA PHE A 302 8.94 18.55 5.37
C PHE A 302 9.56 19.45 4.28
N ASN A 303 10.72 20.04 4.52
CA ASN A 303 11.32 20.99 3.58
C ASN A 303 12.26 20.32 2.57
N ILE A 304 11.90 19.14 2.08
CA ILE A 304 12.70 18.36 1.14
C ILE A 304 12.29 18.63 -0.31
N HIS A 305 10.97 18.70 -0.57
CA HIS A 305 10.43 18.84 -1.92
C HIS A 305 9.42 20.00 -2.00
N PRO A 306 9.43 20.81 -3.09
CA PRO A 306 8.48 21.93 -3.25
C PRO A 306 7.01 21.52 -3.09
N ALA A 307 6.63 20.36 -3.61
CA ALA A 307 5.26 19.84 -3.50
C ALA A 307 4.91 19.22 -2.14
N LYS A 308 5.84 19.19 -1.17
CA LYS A 308 5.65 18.70 0.21
C LYS A 308 5.07 17.27 0.29
N LYS A 309 5.38 16.42 -0.70
CA LYS A 309 4.91 15.02 -0.78
C LYS A 309 5.84 14.03 -0.08
N GLU A 310 7.03 14.46 0.27
CA GLU A 310 8.06 13.69 0.93
C GLU A 310 8.32 14.25 2.33
N VAL A 311 8.71 13.39 3.23
CA VAL A 311 9.03 13.72 4.63
C VAL A 311 10.24 12.91 5.06
N ARG A 312 11.13 13.51 5.86
CA ARG A 312 12.23 12.79 6.48
C ARG A 312 11.99 12.73 7.97
N PHE A 313 11.97 11.52 8.50
CA PHE A 313 11.93 11.29 9.94
C PHE A 313 13.34 11.24 10.52
N LYS A 314 13.50 11.78 11.72
CA LYS A 314 14.76 11.66 12.46
C LYS A 314 15.03 10.19 12.82
N ASP A 315 14.01 9.48 13.28
CA ASP A 315 13.99 8.03 13.50
C ASP A 315 12.58 7.52 13.23
N LEU A 316 12.43 6.64 12.23
CA LEU A 316 11.16 6.03 11.84
C LEU A 316 10.88 4.74 12.63
N SER A 317 11.90 4.12 13.23
CA SER A 317 11.79 2.77 13.80
C SER A 317 10.74 2.62 14.89
N PRO A 318 10.62 3.56 15.88
CA PRO A 318 9.59 3.46 16.92
C PRO A 318 8.17 3.57 16.33
N ILE A 319 7.99 4.49 15.38
CA ILE A 319 6.71 4.71 14.70
C ILE A 319 6.32 3.47 13.88
N HIS A 320 7.27 2.92 13.11
CA HIS A 320 7.09 1.69 12.33
C HIS A 320 6.67 0.52 13.22
N HIS A 321 7.36 0.33 14.37
CA HIS A 321 7.05 -0.74 15.32
C HIS A 321 5.66 -0.58 15.93
N ALA A 322 5.30 0.64 16.35
CA ALA A 322 3.99 0.93 16.94
C ALA A 322 2.85 0.66 15.93
N ILE A 323 3.00 1.11 14.68
CA ILE A 323 2.02 0.90 13.62
C ILE A 323 1.86 -0.60 13.32
N SER A 324 2.97 -1.32 13.09
CA SER A 324 2.92 -2.75 12.75
C SER A 324 2.31 -3.59 13.88
N SER A 325 2.59 -3.22 15.14
CA SER A 325 2.00 -3.87 16.31
C SER A 325 0.49 -3.60 16.43
N ALA A 326 0.06 -2.34 16.21
CA ALA A 326 -1.35 -1.96 16.25
C ALA A 326 -2.18 -2.70 15.18
N VAL A 327 -1.67 -2.75 13.94
CA VAL A 327 -2.31 -3.47 12.83
C VAL A 327 -2.40 -4.96 13.12
N ARG A 328 -1.33 -5.57 13.61
CA ARG A 328 -1.29 -6.99 13.96
C ARG A 328 -2.27 -7.33 15.06
N ASN A 329 -2.34 -6.53 16.13
CA ASN A 329 -3.25 -6.76 17.23
C ASN A 329 -4.70 -6.65 16.76
N PHE A 330 -5.02 -5.64 15.94
CA PHE A 330 -6.36 -5.47 15.37
C PHE A 330 -6.83 -6.72 14.62
N TYR A 331 -6.05 -7.22 13.64
CA TYR A 331 -6.45 -8.39 12.85
C TYR A 331 -6.46 -9.69 13.68
N LYS A 332 -5.57 -9.81 14.67
CA LYS A 332 -5.59 -10.94 15.60
C LYS A 332 -6.87 -10.97 16.41
N ASP A 333 -7.25 -9.84 17.00
CA ASP A 333 -8.44 -9.75 17.85
C ASP A 333 -9.73 -9.94 17.03
N SER A 334 -9.79 -9.40 15.81
CA SER A 334 -10.90 -9.62 14.88
C SER A 334 -11.06 -11.09 14.51
N SER A 335 -9.97 -11.78 14.19
CA SER A 335 -10.00 -13.23 13.87
C SER A 335 -10.46 -14.09 15.04
N ILE A 336 -10.08 -13.74 16.26
CA ILE A 336 -10.56 -14.42 17.49
C ILE A 336 -12.06 -14.17 17.69
N ALA A 337 -12.52 -12.92 17.49
CA ALA A 337 -13.93 -12.57 17.66
C ALA A 337 -14.83 -13.32 16.65
N GLU A 338 -14.37 -13.49 15.41
CA GLU A 338 -15.08 -14.29 14.39
C GLU A 338 -15.17 -15.76 14.76
N LEU A 339 -14.06 -16.35 15.24
CA LEU A 339 -14.05 -17.73 15.73
C LEU A 339 -15.02 -17.95 16.88
N VAL A 340 -15.11 -17.00 17.82
CA VAL A 340 -16.03 -17.07 18.96
C VAL A 340 -17.48 -16.93 18.50
N LYS A 341 -17.79 -16.02 17.55
CA LYS A 341 -19.13 -15.88 16.98
C LYS A 341 -19.57 -17.14 16.23
N GLY A 342 -18.71 -17.67 15.36
CA GLY A 342 -18.99 -18.93 14.66
C GLY A 342 -19.22 -20.12 15.59
N ALA A 343 -18.49 -20.19 16.72
CA ALA A 343 -18.72 -21.21 17.73
C ALA A 343 -20.04 -21.01 18.50
N ALA A 344 -20.48 -19.78 18.69
CA ALA A 344 -21.75 -19.47 19.33
C ALA A 344 -22.95 -19.80 18.41
N GLU A 345 -22.86 -19.46 17.12
CA GLU A 345 -23.91 -19.78 16.13
C GLU A 345 -24.06 -21.29 15.94
N LEU A 346 -22.96 -22.06 15.98
CA LEU A 346 -23.02 -23.53 15.97
C LEU A 346 -23.63 -24.13 17.25
N SER A 347 -23.68 -23.39 18.35
CA SER A 347 -24.30 -23.84 19.61
C SER A 347 -25.82 -23.63 19.68
N ASP A 348 -26.36 -22.70 18.89
CA ASP A 348 -27.79 -22.41 18.81
C ASP A 348 -28.53 -23.32 17.81
N GLU A 349 -27.81 -23.96 16.86
CA GLU A 349 -28.34 -24.95 15.91
C GLU A 349 -28.19 -26.41 16.39
N ALA A 350 -27.83 -26.67 17.63
CA ALA A 350 -27.74 -28.04 18.13
C ALA A 350 -29.14 -28.68 18.11
N PRO A 351 -29.38 -29.72 17.28
CA PRO A 351 -30.67 -30.38 17.27
C PRO A 351 -30.93 -30.95 18.66
N SER A 352 -32.10 -30.65 19.20
CA SER A 352 -32.59 -31.25 20.45
C SER A 352 -32.74 -32.77 20.22
N PHE A 353 -31.82 -33.56 20.75
CA PHE A 353 -31.96 -35.01 20.77
C PHE A 353 -33.15 -35.34 21.67
N SER A 354 -34.19 -35.91 21.09
CA SER A 354 -35.29 -36.49 21.81
C SER A 354 -34.85 -37.84 22.41
N GLU A 355 -35.40 -38.20 23.58
CA GLU A 355 -35.15 -39.47 24.30
C GLU A 355 -35.41 -40.77 23.48
N ALA A 356 -35.72 -40.66 22.18
CA ALA A 356 -35.97 -41.79 21.27
C ALA A 356 -34.70 -42.37 20.61
N ASP A 357 -33.52 -41.73 20.74
CA ASP A 357 -32.31 -42.14 20.02
C ASP A 357 -31.30 -42.98 20.85
N GLU A 358 -31.64 -43.42 22.04
CA GLU A 358 -30.75 -44.29 22.86
C GLU A 358 -30.54 -45.71 22.27
N ASP A 359 -31.31 -46.13 21.28
CA ASP A 359 -31.21 -47.49 20.69
C ASP A 359 -30.14 -47.61 19.58
N PHE A 360 -29.50 -46.49 19.17
CA PHE A 360 -28.53 -46.50 18.08
C PHE A 360 -27.10 -46.94 18.49
N PHE A 361 -26.82 -47.07 19.79
CA PHE A 361 -25.48 -47.47 20.31
C PHE A 361 -25.38 -48.92 20.79
N ARG A 362 -26.35 -49.79 20.45
CA ARG A 362 -26.18 -51.22 20.69
C ARG A 362 -25.33 -51.84 19.56
N LYS A 363 -24.23 -52.49 19.96
CA LYS A 363 -23.28 -53.24 19.12
C LYS A 363 -24.04 -54.16 18.17
N PRO A 364 -23.68 -54.20 16.87
CA PRO A 364 -24.18 -55.24 15.97
C PRO A 364 -23.42 -56.54 16.21
N GLU A 365 -24.20 -57.59 16.47
CA GLU A 365 -23.70 -59.00 16.41
C GLU A 365 -23.35 -59.35 14.97
N LYS A 366 -22.27 -60.16 14.85
CA LYS A 366 -21.80 -60.77 13.61
C LYS A 366 -22.86 -61.72 13.05
N ASN A 367 -23.29 -61.51 11.77
CA ASN A 367 -23.45 -62.64 10.83
C ASN A 367 -23.79 -62.23 9.39
N ALA A 368 -22.93 -62.71 8.50
CA ALA A 368 -23.16 -63.35 7.20
C ALA A 368 -23.83 -62.59 6.02
N PHE A 369 -22.99 -62.27 5.04
CA PHE A 369 -23.04 -62.59 3.61
C PHE A 369 -24.43 -62.76 2.92
N GLN A 370 -24.74 -61.91 1.91
CA GLN A 370 -24.82 -62.32 0.48
C GLN A 370 -25.30 -61.19 -0.42
N SER A 371 -24.47 -60.90 -1.42
CA SER A 371 -24.72 -60.62 -2.85
C SER A 371 -25.95 -59.89 -3.34
N GLY A 372 -25.74 -58.88 -4.15
CA GLY A 372 -26.76 -58.35 -5.09
C GLY A 372 -26.32 -57.08 -5.80
N PHE A 373 -25.59 -57.24 -6.92
CA PHE A 373 -25.36 -56.17 -7.91
C PHE A 373 -26.67 -55.73 -8.55
N SER A 374 -26.88 -54.42 -8.63
CA SER A 374 -27.77 -53.85 -9.67
C SER A 374 -27.34 -52.41 -9.97
N GLU A 375 -26.71 -52.26 -11.12
CA GLU A 375 -26.50 -51.00 -11.79
C GLU A 375 -27.83 -50.40 -12.25
N LYS A 376 -28.02 -49.08 -12.09
CA LYS A 376 -28.78 -48.24 -13.03
C LYS A 376 -28.35 -46.78 -12.95
N PRO A 377 -28.59 -45.95 -14.02
CA PRO A 377 -27.55 -45.06 -14.54
C PRO A 377 -27.77 -43.58 -14.22
N ALA A 378 -26.73 -42.80 -14.47
CA ALA A 378 -26.66 -41.34 -14.40
C ALA A 378 -27.73 -40.67 -15.27
N ARG A 379 -28.41 -39.66 -14.73
CA ARG A 379 -29.19 -38.68 -15.51
C ARG A 379 -28.41 -37.37 -15.57
N SER A 380 -28.11 -37.00 -16.82
CA SER A 380 -27.62 -35.68 -17.24
C SER A 380 -28.71 -34.61 -16.99
N PHE A 381 -28.29 -33.47 -16.47
CA PHE A 381 -29.07 -32.22 -16.55
C PHE A 381 -28.38 -31.32 -17.57
N SER A 382 -28.98 -31.21 -18.72
CA SER A 382 -28.81 -30.12 -19.69
C SER A 382 -30.14 -29.37 -19.79
N ASP A 383 -29.99 -28.08 -20.12
CA ASP A 383 -30.99 -27.17 -20.67
C ASP A 383 -31.90 -26.38 -19.71
N ASN A 384 -31.57 -25.09 -19.59
CA ASN A 384 -32.48 -24.00 -20.00
C ASN A 384 -31.79 -22.63 -19.80
N PHE A 385 -31.28 -22.07 -20.90
CA PHE A 385 -31.11 -20.63 -21.03
C PHE A 385 -31.74 -20.18 -22.34
N GLN A 386 -32.90 -19.54 -22.24
CA GLN A 386 -33.53 -18.83 -23.33
C GLN A 386 -32.90 -17.44 -23.52
N ALA A 387 -32.62 -17.19 -24.79
CA ALA A 387 -32.06 -15.96 -25.33
C ALA A 387 -33.02 -14.77 -25.23
N TYR A 388 -32.48 -13.57 -24.99
CA TYR A 388 -33.06 -12.32 -25.44
C TYR A 388 -32.14 -11.67 -26.48
N SER A 389 -32.69 -11.54 -27.67
CA SER A 389 -32.11 -10.87 -28.84
C SER A 389 -32.33 -9.35 -28.76
N GLY A 390 -31.37 -8.55 -29.22
CA GLY A 390 -31.56 -7.11 -29.43
C GLY A 390 -30.36 -6.39 -30.03
N HIS A 391 -30.36 -6.33 -31.35
CA HIS A 391 -29.78 -5.32 -32.25
C HIS A 391 -28.26 -5.06 -32.33
N ALA A 392 -27.78 -5.44 -33.48
CA ALA A 392 -26.48 -5.17 -34.07
C ALA A 392 -26.30 -3.70 -34.46
N LEU A 393 -25.10 -3.18 -34.24
CA LEU A 393 -24.49 -2.11 -35.04
C LEU A 393 -23.13 -2.61 -35.51
N GLN A 394 -23.04 -2.79 -36.83
CA GLN A 394 -21.84 -3.16 -37.57
C GLN A 394 -20.87 -1.99 -37.57
N THR A 395 -19.62 -2.21 -37.15
CA THR A 395 -18.47 -1.45 -37.62
C THR A 395 -17.37 -2.41 -38.03
N HIS A 396 -16.95 -2.27 -39.27
CA HIS A 396 -15.89 -3.02 -39.92
C HIS A 396 -14.55 -2.79 -39.21
N TYR A 397 -13.90 -3.86 -38.78
CA TYR A 397 -12.44 -3.88 -38.57
C TYR A 397 -11.85 -5.12 -39.25
N SER A 398 -10.81 -4.88 -40.04
CA SER A 398 -10.08 -5.85 -40.84
C SER A 398 -9.37 -6.87 -39.95
N GLU A 399 -9.54 -8.13 -40.27
CA GLU A 399 -8.82 -9.27 -39.71
C GLU A 399 -7.31 -9.20 -40.04
N LYS A 400 -6.48 -9.05 -39.02
CA LYS A 400 -5.10 -9.53 -39.06
C LYS A 400 -5.05 -10.83 -38.25
N THR A 401 -4.90 -11.91 -38.98
CA THR A 401 -4.70 -13.27 -38.46
C THR A 401 -3.43 -13.31 -37.60
N TYR A 402 -3.60 -13.44 -36.28
CA TYR A 402 -2.54 -13.79 -35.35
C TYR A 402 -2.45 -15.32 -35.30
N LYS A 403 -1.28 -15.88 -35.66
CA LYS A 403 -0.96 -17.29 -35.37
C LYS A 403 -0.69 -17.43 -33.87
N PRO A 404 -1.24 -18.45 -33.20
CA PRO A 404 -0.91 -18.72 -31.80
C PRO A 404 0.57 -19.08 -31.67
N TYR A 405 1.26 -18.50 -30.70
CA TYR A 405 2.62 -18.83 -30.31
C TYR A 405 2.60 -20.20 -29.61
N GLU A 406 3.22 -21.21 -30.22
CA GLU A 406 3.55 -22.46 -29.55
C GLU A 406 4.84 -22.26 -28.76
N PRO A 407 4.84 -22.47 -27.41
CA PRO A 407 6.08 -22.42 -26.64
C PRO A 407 6.97 -23.60 -27.02
N PRO A 408 8.31 -23.42 -27.05
CA PRO A 408 9.24 -24.51 -27.34
C PRO A 408 9.09 -25.60 -26.28
N LYS A 409 8.98 -26.84 -26.74
CA LYS A 409 8.92 -28.05 -25.88
C LYS A 409 10.24 -28.14 -25.09
N SER A 410 10.21 -27.75 -23.82
CA SER A 410 11.28 -28.04 -22.87
C SER A 410 11.35 -29.55 -22.67
N SER A 411 12.47 -30.17 -23.03
CA SER A 411 12.73 -31.60 -22.91
C SER A 411 13.15 -32.03 -21.50
N TYR A 412 12.72 -31.32 -20.46
CA TYR A 412 12.90 -31.77 -19.08
C TYR A 412 11.57 -32.29 -18.55
N SER A 413 11.46 -33.62 -18.42
CA SER A 413 10.30 -34.26 -17.82
C SER A 413 10.30 -34.06 -16.31
N ALA A 414 9.12 -33.79 -15.74
CA ALA A 414 8.93 -33.66 -14.29
C ALA A 414 9.42 -34.91 -13.50
N ARG A 415 9.55 -36.07 -14.17
CA ARG A 415 10.10 -37.30 -13.59
C ARG A 415 11.60 -37.22 -13.29
N GLN A 416 12.38 -36.46 -14.07
CA GLN A 416 13.83 -36.33 -13.81
C GLN A 416 14.10 -35.39 -12.63
N PHE A 417 13.26 -34.39 -12.43
CA PHE A 417 13.36 -33.47 -11.29
C PHE A 417 13.00 -34.18 -9.96
N MET A 418 12.01 -35.06 -9.97
CA MET A 418 11.64 -35.85 -8.78
C MET A 418 12.71 -36.90 -8.42
N SER A 419 13.41 -37.48 -9.41
CA SER A 419 14.50 -38.45 -9.13
C SER A 419 15.76 -37.83 -8.53
N GLU A 420 16.05 -36.57 -8.85
CA GLU A 420 17.18 -35.82 -8.24
C GLU A 420 16.87 -35.37 -6.81
N THR A 421 15.58 -35.07 -6.51
CA THR A 421 15.14 -34.69 -5.16
C THR A 421 15.08 -35.94 -4.25
N GLU A 422 14.64 -37.11 -4.75
CA GLU A 422 14.64 -38.35 -4.01
C GLU A 422 16.08 -38.82 -3.70
N ASN A 423 17.02 -38.66 -4.63
CA ASN A 423 18.41 -39.01 -4.40
C ASN A 423 19.15 -38.06 -3.44
N SER A 424 18.74 -36.79 -3.34
CA SER A 424 19.33 -35.86 -2.39
C SER A 424 18.85 -36.11 -0.95
N VAL A 425 17.62 -36.59 -0.78
CA VAL A 425 17.05 -36.95 0.52
C VAL A 425 17.64 -38.31 1.01
N LEU A 426 17.90 -39.25 0.09
CA LEU A 426 18.47 -40.55 0.46
C LEU A 426 19.97 -40.49 0.76
N ASN A 427 20.71 -39.52 0.23
CA ASN A 427 22.16 -39.39 0.49
C ASN A 427 22.49 -38.52 1.72
N ALA A 428 21.50 -37.89 2.36
CA ALA A 428 21.70 -37.13 3.59
C ALA A 428 21.57 -37.96 4.89
N VAL A 429 21.32 -39.26 4.79
CA VAL A 429 21.08 -40.19 5.93
C VAL A 429 22.28 -41.12 6.22
N SER A 430 23.49 -40.81 5.76
CA SER A 430 24.68 -41.57 6.14
C SER A 430 25.78 -40.66 6.69
N VAL A 431 25.61 -40.17 7.90
CA VAL A 431 26.70 -39.74 8.79
C VAL A 431 26.41 -40.23 10.21
N GLU A 432 27.38 -40.93 10.71
CA GLU A 432 27.51 -41.69 11.94
C GLU A 432 26.78 -41.18 13.19
N GLU A 433 26.23 -42.16 13.90
CA GLU A 433 25.62 -42.16 15.21
C GLU A 433 26.52 -41.55 16.29
N ASN A 434 25.98 -40.54 16.96
CA ASN A 434 26.13 -40.33 18.39
C ASN A 434 24.78 -39.79 18.88
N GLU A 435 23.97 -40.74 19.37
CA GLU A 435 22.67 -40.45 19.96
C GLU A 435 22.84 -39.74 21.30
N PRO A 436 22.16 -38.59 21.53
CA PRO A 436 21.65 -38.27 22.85
C PRO A 436 20.29 -38.97 22.99
N GLU A 437 20.12 -39.72 24.05
CA GLU A 437 18.83 -40.27 24.50
C GLU A 437 17.78 -39.14 24.59
N TYR A 438 16.94 -39.08 23.58
CA TYR A 438 15.70 -38.29 23.65
C TYR A 438 14.57 -39.25 24.06
N GLU A 439 13.90 -38.93 25.15
CA GLU A 439 12.61 -39.49 25.49
C GLU A 439 11.72 -39.48 24.23
N GLU A 440 11.10 -40.62 23.89
CA GLU A 440 10.19 -40.78 22.75
C GLU A 440 9.05 -39.76 22.92
N THR A 441 9.18 -38.58 22.33
CA THR A 441 8.08 -37.65 22.19
C THR A 441 7.01 -38.31 21.34
N SER A 442 5.83 -38.49 21.88
CA SER A 442 4.70 -39.20 21.26
C SER A 442 4.20 -38.42 20.03
N PHE A 443 4.93 -38.50 18.93
CA PHE A 443 4.52 -37.89 17.64
C PHE A 443 3.58 -38.85 16.91
N ARG A 444 2.39 -38.35 16.53
CA ARG A 444 1.41 -39.11 15.77
C ARG A 444 0.82 -38.23 14.65
N TYR A 445 1.01 -38.67 13.41
CA TYR A 445 0.41 -38.06 12.23
C TYR A 445 -0.98 -38.66 11.97
N TYR A 446 -2.01 -37.83 11.85
CA TYR A 446 -3.41 -38.24 11.66
C TYR A 446 -3.87 -38.16 10.20
N GLY A 447 -3.22 -37.35 9.37
CA GLY A 447 -3.61 -37.14 7.99
C GLY A 447 -3.68 -35.66 7.61
N THR A 448 -4.24 -35.39 6.43
CA THR A 448 -4.41 -34.04 5.89
C THR A 448 -5.86 -33.60 6.01
N ALA A 449 -6.11 -32.46 6.65
CA ALA A 449 -7.41 -31.83 6.76
C ALA A 449 -7.56 -30.69 5.75
N LEU A 450 -8.78 -30.52 5.21
CA LEU A 450 -9.14 -29.46 4.25
C LEU A 450 -8.22 -29.40 3.00
N GLY A 451 -7.48 -30.50 2.72
CA GLY A 451 -6.54 -30.58 1.61
C GLY A 451 -5.25 -29.76 1.73
N VAL A 452 -5.06 -29.02 2.84
CA VAL A 452 -3.92 -28.09 3.03
C VAL A 452 -3.24 -28.20 4.39
N PHE A 453 -3.91 -28.73 5.44
CA PHE A 453 -3.36 -28.79 6.78
C PHE A 453 -2.97 -30.21 7.16
N LEU A 454 -1.74 -30.40 7.61
CA LEU A 454 -1.26 -31.66 8.21
C LEU A 454 -1.66 -31.66 9.70
N LEU A 455 -2.37 -32.71 10.13
CA LEU A 455 -2.76 -32.91 11.52
C LEU A 455 -1.76 -33.80 12.24
N VAL A 456 -1.21 -33.29 13.34
CA VAL A 456 -0.22 -33.99 14.14
C VAL A 456 -0.53 -33.81 15.63
N GLU A 457 -0.46 -34.90 16.38
CA GLU A 457 -0.45 -34.86 17.85
C GLU A 457 0.99 -35.03 18.34
N MET A 458 1.41 -34.16 19.24
CA MET A 458 2.69 -34.22 19.92
C MET A 458 2.58 -33.56 21.29
N ASN A 459 3.09 -34.22 22.33
CA ASN A 459 3.12 -33.68 23.71
C ASN A 459 1.75 -33.18 24.20
N SER A 460 0.69 -33.96 24.03
CA SER A 460 -0.69 -33.63 24.43
C SER A 460 -1.24 -32.35 23.79
N SER A 461 -0.75 -32.00 22.62
CA SER A 461 -1.24 -30.89 21.81
C SER A 461 -1.50 -31.33 20.38
N LEU A 462 -2.56 -30.84 19.78
CA LEU A 462 -2.90 -31.07 18.38
C LEU A 462 -2.38 -29.89 17.54
N TYR A 463 -1.56 -30.17 16.55
CA TYR A 463 -0.97 -29.20 15.65
C TYR A 463 -1.65 -29.26 14.28
N PHE A 464 -1.98 -28.10 13.76
CA PHE A 464 -2.43 -27.89 12.39
C PHE A 464 -1.29 -27.19 11.65
N ILE A 465 -0.66 -27.89 10.72
CA ILE A 465 0.52 -27.40 9.99
C ILE A 465 0.10 -27.13 8.55
N ASP A 466 0.25 -25.89 8.09
CA ASP A 466 0.05 -25.52 6.69
C ASP A 466 1.19 -26.13 5.85
N GLN A 467 0.86 -27.11 4.98
CA GLN A 467 1.84 -27.83 4.17
C GLN A 467 2.60 -26.93 3.20
N HIS A 468 1.95 -25.91 2.63
CA HIS A 468 2.58 -24.96 1.72
C HIS A 468 3.55 -24.05 2.48
N ALA A 469 3.07 -23.40 3.54
CA ALA A 469 3.85 -22.46 4.34
C ALA A 469 5.05 -23.14 5.02
N ALA A 470 4.88 -24.38 5.51
CA ALA A 470 5.94 -25.18 6.10
C ALA A 470 7.02 -25.50 5.06
N HIS A 471 6.62 -26.02 3.89
CA HIS A 471 7.57 -26.34 2.83
C HIS A 471 8.30 -25.11 2.30
N GLU A 472 7.59 -23.98 2.15
CA GLU A 472 8.18 -22.71 1.75
C GLU A 472 9.28 -22.26 2.73
N ARG A 473 9.08 -22.38 4.05
CA ARG A 473 10.08 -22.03 5.07
C ARG A 473 11.28 -22.97 5.02
N ILE A 474 11.05 -24.24 4.89
CA ILE A 474 12.12 -25.24 4.79
C ILE A 474 13.00 -24.94 3.56
N LEU A 475 12.39 -24.75 2.39
CA LEU A 475 13.11 -24.40 1.17
C LEU A 475 13.85 -23.06 1.30
N PHE A 476 13.23 -22.07 1.95
CA PHE A 476 13.88 -20.79 2.21
C PHE A 476 15.16 -20.97 3.02
N ASN A 477 15.12 -21.73 4.11
CA ASN A 477 16.28 -22.00 4.94
C ASN A 477 17.37 -22.76 4.16
N GLN A 478 16.98 -23.73 3.31
CA GLN A 478 17.91 -24.47 2.44
C GLN A 478 18.55 -23.56 1.38
N PHE A 479 17.77 -22.71 0.71
CA PHE A 479 18.27 -21.80 -0.32
C PHE A 479 19.17 -20.71 0.28
N MET A 480 18.87 -20.22 1.48
CA MET A 480 19.74 -19.28 2.19
C MET A 480 21.11 -19.88 2.51
N LYS A 481 21.20 -21.18 2.81
CA LYS A 481 22.49 -21.88 3.01
C LYS A 481 23.29 -22.05 1.71
N SER A 482 22.62 -22.07 0.56
CA SER A 482 23.25 -22.23 -0.77
C SER A 482 23.46 -20.91 -1.52
N ILE A 483 23.32 -19.78 -0.84
CA ILE A 483 23.52 -18.47 -1.44
C ILE A 483 24.99 -18.28 -1.82
N GLY A 484 25.25 -17.50 -2.90
CA GLY A 484 26.59 -17.30 -3.44
C GLY A 484 26.87 -18.12 -4.69
N SER A 485 26.06 -19.12 -5.00
CA SER A 485 26.13 -19.77 -6.32
C SER A 485 25.69 -18.80 -7.41
N LYS A 486 26.56 -18.60 -8.41
CA LYS A 486 26.35 -17.62 -9.48
C LYS A 486 26.14 -18.28 -10.84
N GLN A 487 25.29 -17.66 -11.64
CA GLN A 487 25.05 -18.00 -13.03
C GLN A 487 25.57 -16.87 -13.90
N LYS A 488 26.50 -17.17 -14.82
CA LYS A 488 27.01 -16.19 -15.77
C LYS A 488 25.94 -15.88 -16.80
N LEU A 489 25.73 -14.59 -17.04
CA LEU A 489 24.81 -14.12 -18.07
C LEU A 489 25.44 -14.21 -19.46
N LEU A 490 24.65 -14.61 -20.45
CA LEU A 490 25.09 -14.63 -21.84
C LEU A 490 25.34 -13.19 -22.37
N PHE A 491 24.49 -12.27 -21.93
CA PHE A 491 24.62 -10.82 -22.15
C PHE A 491 24.60 -10.18 -20.78
N PRO A 492 25.64 -9.41 -20.40
CA PRO A 492 25.66 -8.67 -19.15
C PRO A 492 24.50 -7.68 -19.08
N TYR A 493 23.92 -7.50 -17.90
CA TYR A 493 22.98 -6.39 -17.67
C TYR A 493 23.74 -5.08 -17.59
N LEU A 494 23.19 -4.03 -18.19
CA LEU A 494 23.77 -2.69 -18.20
C LEU A 494 22.98 -1.77 -17.27
N ILE A 495 23.63 -1.24 -16.27
CA ILE A 495 23.05 -0.26 -15.35
C ILE A 495 23.74 1.09 -15.60
N GLU A 496 22.99 2.05 -16.10
CA GLU A 496 23.43 3.43 -16.23
C GLU A 496 23.03 4.21 -14.98
N THR A 497 23.99 4.88 -14.36
CA THR A 497 23.80 5.75 -13.20
C THR A 497 23.69 7.21 -13.65
N GLU A 498 22.74 7.93 -13.06
CA GLU A 498 22.47 9.34 -13.41
C GLU A 498 23.25 10.33 -12.53
N SER A 499 23.98 9.83 -11.52
CA SER A 499 24.71 10.67 -10.57
C SER A 499 25.90 9.95 -9.93
N GLU A 500 26.93 10.73 -9.56
CA GLU A 500 28.11 10.27 -8.84
C GLU A 500 27.75 9.57 -7.52
N ALA A 501 26.70 10.04 -6.82
CA ALA A 501 26.19 9.42 -5.60
C ALA A 501 25.58 8.02 -5.84
N ALA A 502 25.09 7.72 -7.05
CA ALA A 502 24.62 6.38 -7.40
C ALA A 502 25.80 5.44 -7.68
N ASP A 503 26.88 5.95 -8.27
CA ASP A 503 28.12 5.21 -8.48
C ASP A 503 28.80 4.84 -7.15
N GLU A 504 28.92 5.82 -6.23
CA GLU A 504 29.44 5.58 -4.88
C GLU A 504 28.61 4.55 -4.11
N TYR A 505 27.28 4.60 -4.26
CA TYR A 505 26.39 3.63 -3.63
C TYR A 505 26.64 2.22 -4.18
N LEU A 506 26.67 2.03 -5.51
CA LEU A 506 26.93 0.71 -6.11
C LEU A 506 28.31 0.18 -5.73
N GLU A 507 29.34 1.02 -5.68
CA GLU A 507 30.68 0.60 -5.23
C GLU A 507 30.64 0.15 -3.76
N SER A 508 29.88 0.84 -2.90
CA SER A 508 29.78 0.50 -1.47
C SER A 508 29.12 -0.86 -1.19
N ILE A 509 28.18 -1.29 -2.05
CA ILE A 509 27.44 -2.55 -1.88
C ILE A 509 27.97 -3.71 -2.73
N LYS A 510 28.95 -3.45 -3.59
CA LYS A 510 29.50 -4.40 -4.56
C LYS A 510 29.99 -5.69 -3.92
N ASP A 511 30.81 -5.61 -2.87
CA ASP A 511 31.37 -6.77 -2.18
C ASP A 511 30.30 -7.66 -1.54
N GLU A 512 29.21 -7.07 -1.04
CA GLU A 512 28.08 -7.81 -0.49
C GLU A 512 27.27 -8.51 -1.58
N LEU A 513 27.05 -7.84 -2.70
CA LEU A 513 26.38 -8.42 -3.87
C LEU A 513 27.21 -9.54 -4.51
N GLU A 514 28.54 -9.41 -4.54
CA GLU A 514 29.43 -10.49 -5.02
C GLU A 514 29.32 -11.75 -4.16
N LYS A 515 29.29 -11.61 -2.83
CA LYS A 515 29.04 -12.73 -1.90
C LYS A 515 27.69 -13.40 -2.13
N ALA A 516 26.72 -12.64 -2.62
CA ALA A 516 25.38 -13.11 -2.97
C ALA A 516 25.27 -13.75 -4.36
N GLY A 517 26.34 -13.72 -5.17
CA GLY A 517 26.39 -14.28 -6.51
C GLY A 517 26.06 -13.28 -7.63
N PHE A 518 26.08 -11.97 -7.35
CA PHE A 518 25.99 -10.92 -8.37
C PHE A 518 27.37 -10.31 -8.60
N GLU A 519 27.88 -10.40 -9.82
CA GLU A 519 29.20 -9.90 -10.18
C GLU A 519 29.07 -8.58 -10.92
N LEU A 520 29.39 -7.47 -10.20
CA LEU A 520 29.28 -6.11 -10.70
C LEU A 520 30.67 -5.59 -11.13
N LYS A 521 30.72 -4.94 -12.29
CA LYS A 521 31.92 -4.34 -12.84
C LYS A 521 31.63 -2.91 -13.27
N ASN A 522 32.39 -1.97 -12.74
CA ASN A 522 32.34 -0.58 -13.18
C ASN A 522 33.10 -0.45 -14.50
N SER A 523 32.42 -0.01 -15.55
CA SER A 523 32.98 0.23 -16.90
C SER A 523 33.41 1.67 -17.13
N GLY A 524 33.19 2.55 -16.13
CA GLY A 524 33.47 3.97 -16.21
C GLY A 524 32.33 4.77 -16.88
N GLY A 525 32.35 6.09 -16.69
CA GLY A 525 31.36 6.99 -17.31
C GLY A 525 29.93 6.79 -16.83
N GLY A 526 29.73 6.33 -15.57
CA GLY A 526 28.38 6.06 -15.03
C GLY A 526 27.75 4.78 -15.55
N THR A 527 28.56 3.84 -16.11
CA THR A 527 28.04 2.56 -16.63
C THR A 527 28.58 1.39 -15.83
N TRP A 528 27.67 0.56 -15.32
CA TRP A 528 27.96 -0.68 -14.60
C TRP A 528 27.49 -1.90 -15.41
N GLN A 529 28.24 -2.97 -15.36
CA GLN A 529 27.92 -4.24 -15.98
C GLN A 529 27.74 -5.31 -14.92
N ILE A 530 26.66 -6.07 -14.98
CA ILE A 530 26.43 -7.25 -14.15
C ILE A 530 26.69 -8.46 -15.02
N GLU A 531 27.82 -9.14 -14.80
CA GLU A 531 28.25 -10.29 -15.59
C GLU A 531 27.63 -11.61 -15.11
N SER A 532 27.32 -11.69 -13.82
CA SER A 532 26.72 -12.88 -13.20
C SER A 532 25.63 -12.48 -12.23
N VAL A 533 24.61 -13.34 -12.09
CA VAL A 533 23.51 -13.20 -11.13
C VAL A 533 23.42 -14.45 -10.25
N CYS A 534 22.83 -14.32 -9.07
CA CYS A 534 22.52 -15.44 -8.21
C CYS A 534 21.67 -16.49 -8.96
N THR A 535 21.97 -17.78 -8.82
CA THR A 535 21.21 -18.87 -9.48
C THR A 535 19.71 -18.90 -9.12
N LYS A 536 19.33 -18.24 -8.03
CA LYS A 536 17.93 -18.10 -7.62
C LYS A 536 17.26 -16.83 -8.18
N TRP A 537 18.04 -15.98 -8.86
CA TRP A 537 17.51 -14.80 -9.54
C TRP A 537 16.65 -15.21 -10.76
N SER A 538 15.50 -14.57 -10.91
CA SER A 538 14.56 -14.83 -12.00
C SER A 538 13.86 -13.56 -12.47
N GLY A 539 14.37 -12.41 -12.02
CA GLY A 539 13.91 -11.09 -12.48
C GLY A 539 14.60 -10.66 -13.77
N THR A 540 14.17 -9.54 -14.30
CA THR A 540 14.75 -8.88 -15.48
C THR A 540 15.87 -7.92 -15.07
N GLU A 541 16.58 -7.37 -16.06
CA GLU A 541 17.55 -6.28 -15.90
C GLU A 541 16.87 -5.05 -15.25
N GLU A 542 15.68 -4.67 -15.73
CA GLU A 542 14.91 -3.55 -15.19
C GLU A 542 14.50 -3.76 -13.73
N ASP A 543 14.12 -4.99 -13.36
CA ASP A 543 13.79 -5.32 -11.96
C ASP A 543 14.99 -5.11 -11.05
N LEU A 544 16.19 -5.54 -11.49
CA LEU A 544 17.41 -5.41 -10.69
C LEU A 544 17.86 -3.96 -10.60
N LYS A 545 17.80 -3.21 -11.71
CA LYS A 545 18.08 -1.77 -11.74
C LYS A 545 17.16 -1.01 -10.78
N LYS A 546 15.87 -1.32 -10.82
CA LYS A 546 14.86 -0.72 -9.94
C LYS A 546 15.14 -1.01 -8.46
N ASP A 547 15.44 -2.27 -8.13
CA ASP A 547 15.70 -2.68 -6.76
C ASP A 547 17.00 -2.03 -6.22
N LEU A 548 18.04 -1.92 -7.04
CA LEU A 548 19.33 -1.36 -6.63
C LEU A 548 19.36 0.17 -6.63
N LEU A 549 18.86 0.85 -7.67
CA LEU A 549 19.00 2.30 -7.83
C LEU A 549 17.78 3.09 -7.35
N GLU A 550 16.56 2.66 -7.69
CA GLU A 550 15.36 3.40 -7.34
C GLU A 550 14.95 3.15 -5.89
N LYS A 551 14.90 1.87 -5.49
CA LYS A 551 14.49 1.46 -4.13
C LYS A 551 15.64 1.47 -3.13
N ARG A 552 16.89 1.39 -3.59
CA ARG A 552 18.11 1.28 -2.78
C ARG A 552 17.97 0.21 -1.70
N ILE A 553 17.45 -0.96 -2.09
CA ILE A 553 17.26 -2.09 -1.17
C ILE A 553 18.63 -2.58 -0.70
N ALA A 554 18.81 -2.70 0.61
CA ALA A 554 20.04 -3.25 1.16
C ALA A 554 20.31 -4.66 0.61
N PRO A 555 21.58 -5.03 0.29
CA PRO A 555 21.91 -6.33 -0.31
C PRO A 555 21.31 -7.53 0.42
N ASN A 556 21.33 -7.54 1.74
CA ASN A 556 20.74 -8.60 2.56
C ASN A 556 19.22 -8.72 2.38
N GLU A 557 18.50 -7.62 2.24
CA GLU A 557 17.05 -7.61 1.99
C GLU A 557 16.73 -8.04 0.56
N LEU A 558 17.54 -7.60 -0.40
CA LEU A 558 17.43 -8.05 -1.80
C LEU A 558 17.60 -9.57 -1.89
N ILE A 559 18.63 -10.12 -1.25
CA ILE A 559 18.89 -11.54 -1.17
C ILE A 559 17.72 -12.31 -0.56
N ARG A 560 17.21 -11.85 0.60
CA ARG A 560 16.06 -12.47 1.25
C ARG A 560 14.82 -12.44 0.37
N SER A 561 14.57 -11.35 -0.33
CA SER A 561 13.48 -11.20 -1.29
C SER A 561 13.59 -12.17 -2.47
N ILE A 562 14.80 -12.36 -3.02
CA ILE A 562 15.08 -13.30 -4.11
C ILE A 562 14.83 -14.73 -3.66
N VAL A 563 15.36 -15.10 -2.50
CA VAL A 563 15.23 -16.46 -1.94
C VAL A 563 13.77 -16.74 -1.56
N ALA A 564 13.05 -15.79 -0.97
CA ALA A 564 11.63 -15.93 -0.66
C ALA A 564 10.79 -16.19 -1.91
N ARG A 565 11.01 -15.43 -2.99
CA ARG A 565 10.34 -15.66 -4.27
C ARG A 565 10.68 -17.01 -4.90
N ALA A 566 11.92 -17.47 -4.76
CA ALA A 566 12.36 -18.77 -5.27
C ALA A 566 11.74 -19.93 -4.47
N SER A 567 11.70 -19.85 -3.14
CA SER A 567 11.09 -20.86 -2.26
C SER A 567 9.59 -20.97 -2.46
N CYS A 568 8.88 -19.84 -2.59
CA CYS A 568 7.44 -19.84 -2.85
C CYS A 568 7.08 -20.53 -4.18
N ARG A 569 7.90 -20.35 -5.23
CA ARG A 569 7.67 -21.03 -6.52
C ARG A 569 7.96 -22.53 -6.47
N ALA A 570 8.90 -22.94 -5.65
CA ALA A 570 9.32 -24.35 -5.50
C ALA A 570 8.50 -25.12 -4.46
N ALA A 571 7.77 -24.42 -3.57
CA ALA A 571 6.94 -25.04 -2.54
C ALA A 571 5.77 -25.84 -3.12
N VAL A 572 5.30 -26.81 -2.37
CA VAL A 572 4.08 -27.58 -2.65
C VAL A 572 2.91 -26.61 -2.82
N LYS A 573 2.16 -26.74 -3.88
CA LYS A 573 1.01 -25.84 -4.15
C LYS A 573 -0.22 -26.26 -3.34
N ASP A 574 -1.07 -25.29 -3.02
CA ASP A 574 -2.34 -25.55 -2.36
C ASP A 574 -3.16 -26.58 -3.14
N GLY A 575 -3.74 -27.56 -2.41
CA GLY A 575 -4.51 -28.64 -3.00
C GLY A 575 -3.67 -29.81 -3.55
N THR A 576 -2.34 -29.76 -3.45
CA THR A 576 -1.50 -30.94 -3.77
C THR A 576 -1.65 -31.99 -2.68
N VAL A 577 -2.05 -33.20 -3.07
CA VAL A 577 -2.13 -34.32 -2.14
C VAL A 577 -0.74 -34.95 -1.99
N LEU A 578 -0.17 -34.81 -0.79
CA LEU A 578 1.08 -35.48 -0.43
C LEU A 578 0.79 -36.93 -0.02
N ASP A 579 1.70 -37.84 -0.34
CA ASP A 579 1.66 -39.18 0.26
C ASP A 579 1.95 -39.09 1.77
N SER A 580 1.48 -40.10 2.54
CA SER A 580 1.55 -40.05 4.01
C SER A 580 2.96 -39.94 4.56
N LYS A 581 3.96 -40.53 3.90
CA LYS A 581 5.36 -40.49 4.36
C LYS A 581 5.97 -39.10 4.14
N THR A 582 5.75 -38.52 2.97
CA THR A 582 6.21 -37.16 2.65
C THR A 582 5.53 -36.14 3.55
N ALA A 583 4.22 -36.28 3.79
CA ALA A 583 3.46 -35.39 4.67
C ALA A 583 3.94 -35.50 6.14
N GLU A 584 4.21 -36.71 6.63
CA GLU A 584 4.75 -36.94 7.97
C GLU A 584 6.16 -36.36 8.13
N SER A 585 7.03 -36.55 7.14
CA SER A 585 8.38 -35.97 7.14
C SER A 585 8.35 -34.46 7.15
N LEU A 586 7.49 -33.84 6.32
CA LEU A 586 7.30 -32.40 6.27
C LEU A 586 6.81 -31.85 7.61
N ALA A 587 5.86 -32.55 8.25
CA ALA A 587 5.33 -32.15 9.55
C ALA A 587 6.40 -32.23 10.67
N ARG A 588 7.23 -33.27 10.68
CA ARG A 588 8.34 -33.40 11.64
C ARG A 588 9.35 -32.27 11.48
N GLU A 589 9.75 -31.98 10.24
CA GLU A 589 10.70 -30.91 9.94
C GLU A 589 10.12 -29.53 10.30
N ALA A 590 8.84 -29.29 10.00
CA ALA A 590 8.16 -28.05 10.36
C ALA A 590 8.11 -27.80 11.89
N LEU A 591 7.92 -28.85 12.68
CA LEU A 591 7.93 -28.77 14.14
C LEU A 591 9.32 -28.48 14.71
N GLN A 592 10.39 -28.79 14.00
CA GLN A 592 11.77 -28.55 14.42
C GLN A 592 12.31 -27.17 13.99
N LEU A 593 11.60 -26.42 13.14
CA LEU A 593 12.04 -25.10 12.71
C LEU A 593 12.09 -24.13 13.89
N ASP A 594 13.12 -23.29 13.97
CA ASP A 594 13.23 -22.22 14.97
C ASP A 594 12.21 -21.12 14.72
N ASP A 595 12.07 -20.71 13.45
CA ASP A 595 11.08 -19.71 13.02
C ASP A 595 9.83 -20.41 12.47
N LYS A 596 8.72 -20.23 13.18
CA LYS A 596 7.42 -20.83 12.85
C LYS A 596 6.59 -19.97 11.86
N HIS A 597 7.26 -19.14 11.05
CA HIS A 597 6.61 -18.33 10.01
C HIS A 597 7.24 -18.63 8.66
N CYS A 598 6.43 -18.63 7.60
CA CYS A 598 6.98 -18.67 6.24
C CYS A 598 7.76 -17.37 5.92
N PRO A 599 8.56 -17.29 4.86
CA PRO A 599 9.31 -16.09 4.49
C PRO A 599 8.45 -14.84 4.29
N HIS A 600 7.15 -15.03 4.04
CA HIS A 600 6.16 -13.96 3.87
C HIS A 600 5.44 -13.60 5.18
N GLY A 601 5.84 -14.19 6.32
CA GLY A 601 5.32 -13.88 7.65
C GLY A 601 4.07 -14.65 8.08
N ARG A 602 3.54 -15.60 7.30
CA ARG A 602 2.42 -16.43 7.72
C ARG A 602 2.88 -17.44 8.77
N PRO A 603 2.12 -17.66 9.85
CA PRO A 603 2.35 -18.79 10.74
C PRO A 603 2.29 -20.11 9.96
N ILE A 604 3.26 -20.98 10.14
CA ILE A 604 3.29 -22.30 9.48
C ILE A 604 2.50 -23.35 10.24
N LEU A 605 2.19 -23.09 11.50
CA LEU A 605 1.41 -24.00 12.33
C LEU A 605 0.64 -23.25 13.42
N THR A 606 -0.44 -23.85 13.87
CA THR A 606 -1.15 -23.51 15.11
C THR A 606 -1.31 -24.76 15.96
N ALA A 607 -1.37 -24.59 17.28
CA ALA A 607 -1.50 -25.70 18.21
C ALA A 607 -2.68 -25.46 19.16
N ILE A 608 -3.40 -26.53 19.47
CA ILE A 608 -4.47 -26.55 20.48
C ILE A 608 -4.05 -27.57 21.54
N SER A 609 -3.85 -27.12 22.77
CA SER A 609 -3.56 -28.05 23.88
C SER A 609 -4.79 -28.91 24.25
N LYS A 610 -4.54 -30.06 24.85
CA LYS A 610 -5.60 -30.93 25.34
C LYS A 610 -6.59 -30.18 26.26
N GLU A 611 -6.09 -29.33 27.15
CA GLU A 611 -6.90 -28.52 28.05
C GLU A 611 -7.77 -27.51 27.29
N GLN A 612 -7.19 -26.78 26.33
CA GLN A 612 -7.96 -25.86 25.49
C GLN A 612 -9.05 -26.58 24.71
N PHE A 613 -8.72 -27.76 24.13
CA PHE A 613 -9.68 -28.55 23.37
C PHE A 613 -10.83 -29.06 24.28
N PHE A 614 -10.52 -29.54 25.49
CA PHE A 614 -11.52 -29.99 26.45
C PHE A 614 -12.44 -28.83 26.90
N ASN A 615 -11.87 -27.65 27.12
CA ASN A 615 -12.64 -26.45 27.43
C ASN A 615 -13.58 -26.05 26.28
N MET A 616 -13.13 -26.12 25.03
CA MET A 616 -13.96 -25.81 23.85
C MET A 616 -15.17 -26.73 23.74
N VAL A 617 -15.02 -28.03 24.04
CA VAL A 617 -16.11 -29.01 24.01
C VAL A 617 -16.82 -29.17 25.38
N ARG A 618 -16.56 -28.25 26.33
CA ARG A 618 -17.13 -28.25 27.69
C ARG A 618 -16.98 -29.58 28.43
N ARG A 619 -15.92 -30.33 28.16
CA ARG A 619 -15.59 -31.56 28.85
C ARG A 619 -14.77 -31.19 30.09
N THR A 620 -15.40 -31.25 31.28
CA THR A 620 -14.70 -31.23 32.57
C THR A 620 -14.06 -32.59 32.79
N GLU A 621 -12.83 -32.63 33.32
CA GLU A 621 -12.15 -33.88 33.68
C GLU A 621 -12.94 -34.70 34.73
#